data_fd21c492b2cafa59b619c370b95465fe
#
_entry.id   fd21c492b2cafa59b619c370b95465fe
#
_cell.length_a   1.000
_cell.length_b   1.000
_cell.length_c   1.000
_cell.angle_alpha   90.00
_cell.angle_beta   90.00
_cell.angle_gamma   90.00
#
_symmetry.space_group_name_H-M   'P 1'
#
loop_
_entity.id
_entity.type
_entity.pdbx_description
1 polymer ?
#
loop_
_entity_poly.entity_id
_entity_poly.type
_entity_poly.pdbx_seq_one_letter_code
_entity_poly.pdbx_strand_id
1 'polypeptide(L)'
;MVSVRTHLWFGNDKAVEAARFYAENIPGSSLGEVVTAWTEPGTSVAEVVEFTVAGHEVIGLNAGPEFHLNEAFSFYLRVEGQDEVDHYWDILTADGGEPGPCGWCKDKYGVSWQVVPRELEELCGDYTTEANQRACRAMLKMSKIDVAQLQAAYDGE
;
A
#
# COMPACT_ATOMS: atom_id res chain seq x y z
N MET A 1 -27.50 5.04 -9.24
CA MET A 1 -26.29 5.52 -8.56
C MET A 1 -25.09 4.79 -9.16
N VAL A 2 -24.00 5.50 -9.44
CA VAL A 2 -22.74 4.90 -9.92
C VAL A 2 -21.76 4.84 -8.74
N SER A 3 -21.05 3.74 -8.59
CA SER A 3 -19.99 3.57 -7.58
C SER A 3 -18.74 2.96 -8.22
N VAL A 4 -17.58 3.21 -7.62
CA VAL A 4 -16.29 2.66 -8.06
C VAL A 4 -15.63 2.00 -6.86
N ARG A 5 -15.14 0.79 -7.06
CA ARG A 5 -14.30 0.06 -6.10
C ARG A 5 -13.03 -0.40 -6.78
N THR A 6 -11.97 -0.58 -6.03
CA THR A 6 -10.73 -1.18 -6.55
C THR A 6 -10.91 -2.70 -6.63
N HIS A 7 -10.50 -3.29 -7.75
CA HIS A 7 -10.49 -4.75 -7.92
C HIS A 7 -9.04 -5.21 -8.13
N LEU A 8 -8.57 -6.13 -7.28
CA LEU A 8 -7.22 -6.67 -7.31
C LEU A 8 -7.25 -8.17 -7.62
N TRP A 9 -6.54 -8.57 -8.66
CA TRP A 9 -6.28 -9.98 -8.96
C TRP A 9 -5.02 -10.44 -8.24
N PHE A 10 -5.17 -11.38 -7.29
CA PHE A 10 -4.06 -11.99 -6.57
C PHE A 10 -3.62 -13.25 -7.30
N GLY A 11 -2.59 -13.14 -8.14
CA GLY A 11 -2.06 -14.27 -8.91
C GLY A 11 -1.42 -15.37 -8.06
N ASN A 12 -1.24 -15.12 -6.76
CA ASN A 12 -0.74 -16.08 -5.77
C ASN A 12 -1.87 -16.72 -4.92
N ASP A 13 -3.12 -16.44 -5.24
CA ASP A 13 -4.31 -16.90 -4.53
C ASP A 13 -4.34 -16.52 -3.03
N LYS A 14 -3.82 -15.35 -2.69
CA LYS A 14 -3.69 -14.84 -1.31
C LYS A 14 -4.66 -13.70 -0.96
N ALA A 15 -5.70 -13.47 -1.75
CA ALA A 15 -6.62 -12.34 -1.54
C ALA A 15 -7.28 -12.35 -0.14
N VAL A 16 -7.74 -13.51 0.34
CA VAL A 16 -8.40 -13.62 1.65
C VAL A 16 -7.41 -13.41 2.80
N GLU A 17 -6.21 -13.96 2.69
CA GLU A 17 -5.15 -13.77 3.69
C GLU A 17 -4.72 -12.29 3.74
N ALA A 18 -4.58 -11.63 2.58
CA ALA A 18 -4.27 -10.23 2.48
C ALA A 18 -5.36 -9.36 3.11
N ALA A 19 -6.63 -9.60 2.77
CA ALA A 19 -7.76 -8.88 3.34
C ALA A 19 -7.82 -8.98 4.88
N ARG A 20 -7.56 -10.18 5.41
CA ARG A 20 -7.48 -10.39 6.87
C ARG A 20 -6.32 -9.63 7.49
N PHE A 21 -5.15 -9.70 6.87
CA PHE A 21 -3.97 -8.98 7.33
C PHE A 21 -4.19 -7.46 7.38
N TYR A 22 -4.84 -6.88 6.37
CA TYR A 22 -5.17 -5.45 6.37
C TYR A 22 -6.19 -5.10 7.44
N ALA A 23 -7.22 -5.95 7.63
CA ALA A 23 -8.21 -5.75 8.68
C ALA A 23 -7.60 -5.75 10.09
N GLU A 24 -6.57 -6.57 10.31
CA GLU A 24 -5.88 -6.68 11.61
C GLU A 24 -4.85 -5.56 11.85
N ASN A 25 -4.25 -5.00 10.80
CA ASN A 25 -3.07 -4.13 10.94
C ASN A 25 -3.28 -2.68 10.47
N ILE A 26 -4.26 -2.42 9.61
CA ILE A 26 -4.52 -1.07 9.09
C ILE A 26 -5.83 -0.55 9.68
N PRO A 27 -5.81 0.51 10.50
CA PRO A 27 -7.01 1.05 11.12
C PRO A 27 -8.11 1.43 10.11
N GLY A 28 -9.36 1.15 10.46
CA GLY A 28 -10.50 1.40 9.57
C GLY A 28 -10.68 0.38 8.45
N SER A 29 -9.88 -0.70 8.46
CA SER A 29 -9.99 -1.81 7.52
C SER A 29 -10.87 -2.92 8.06
N SER A 30 -11.49 -3.69 7.17
CA SER A 30 -12.37 -4.79 7.54
C SER A 30 -12.34 -5.90 6.51
N LEU A 31 -12.48 -7.13 6.97
CA LEU A 31 -12.74 -8.29 6.12
C LEU A 31 -14.25 -8.42 5.93
N GLY A 32 -14.71 -8.50 4.69
CA GLY A 32 -16.09 -8.68 4.33
C GLY A 32 -16.40 -10.12 3.91
N GLU A 33 -17.38 -10.27 3.01
CA GLU A 33 -17.86 -11.56 2.55
C GLU A 33 -16.83 -12.23 1.62
N VAL A 34 -16.68 -13.56 1.79
CA VAL A 34 -15.91 -14.42 0.89
C VAL A 34 -16.89 -15.29 0.11
N VAL A 35 -16.84 -15.18 -1.21
CA VAL A 35 -17.73 -15.95 -2.12
C VAL A 35 -16.88 -16.82 -3.02
N THR A 36 -17.26 -18.10 -3.12
CA THR A 36 -16.67 -19.05 -4.05
C THR A 36 -17.48 -19.09 -5.33
N ALA A 37 -16.87 -18.73 -6.44
CA ALA A 37 -17.50 -18.74 -7.74
C ALA A 37 -17.09 -19.98 -8.54
N TRP A 38 -18.08 -20.72 -9.05
CA TRP A 38 -17.88 -21.87 -9.92
C TRP A 38 -18.05 -21.47 -11.36
N THR A 39 -17.09 -21.76 -12.21
CA THR A 39 -17.21 -21.53 -13.64
C THR A 39 -17.87 -22.71 -14.35
N GLU A 40 -17.52 -23.94 -13.95
CA GLU A 40 -18.15 -25.19 -14.40
C GLU A 40 -17.96 -26.29 -13.33
N PRO A 41 -18.84 -27.29 -13.22
CA PRO A 41 -18.65 -28.40 -12.30
C PRO A 41 -17.32 -29.15 -12.55
N GLY A 42 -16.46 -29.21 -11.53
CA GLY A 42 -15.16 -29.87 -11.59
C GLY A 42 -13.99 -29.04 -12.13
N THR A 43 -14.21 -27.75 -12.42
CA THR A 43 -13.15 -26.82 -12.84
C THR A 43 -12.62 -25.99 -11.67
N SER A 44 -11.54 -25.23 -11.91
CA SER A 44 -10.94 -24.36 -10.92
C SER A 44 -11.93 -23.33 -10.40
N VAL A 45 -11.93 -23.15 -9.10
CA VAL A 45 -12.81 -22.25 -8.36
C VAL A 45 -12.17 -20.88 -8.28
N ALA A 46 -12.88 -19.86 -8.71
CA ALA A 46 -12.52 -18.49 -8.38
C ALA A 46 -13.07 -18.13 -6.99
N GLU A 47 -12.28 -17.49 -6.18
CA GLU A 47 -12.67 -16.99 -4.87
C GLU A 47 -12.64 -15.46 -4.90
N VAL A 48 -13.71 -14.84 -4.44
CA VAL A 48 -13.85 -13.39 -4.38
C VAL A 48 -14.04 -12.98 -2.93
N VAL A 49 -13.29 -11.99 -2.48
CA VAL A 49 -13.40 -11.42 -1.14
C VAL A 49 -13.64 -9.91 -1.22
N GLU A 50 -14.67 -9.45 -0.54
CA GLU A 50 -14.89 -8.02 -0.32
C GLU A 50 -14.20 -7.58 0.97
N PHE A 51 -13.53 -6.45 0.94
CA PHE A 51 -12.86 -5.88 2.12
C PHE A 51 -12.69 -4.38 1.99
N THR A 52 -12.31 -3.75 3.09
CA THR A 52 -11.91 -2.35 3.08
C THR A 52 -10.47 -2.18 3.56
N VAL A 53 -9.79 -1.17 3.03
CA VAL A 53 -8.49 -0.72 3.50
C VAL A 53 -8.63 0.74 3.92
N ALA A 54 -8.54 1.02 5.21
CA ALA A 54 -8.78 2.35 5.78
C ALA A 54 -10.08 3.00 5.26
N GLY A 55 -11.16 2.21 5.16
CA GLY A 55 -12.46 2.65 4.63
C GLY A 55 -12.60 2.63 3.11
N HIS A 56 -11.52 2.41 2.36
CA HIS A 56 -11.57 2.26 0.90
C HIS A 56 -12.03 0.85 0.51
N GLU A 57 -13.08 0.76 -0.32
CA GLU A 57 -13.67 -0.51 -0.73
C GLU A 57 -12.82 -1.22 -1.81
N VAL A 58 -12.52 -2.48 -1.56
CA VAL A 58 -11.72 -3.34 -2.44
C VAL A 58 -12.38 -4.69 -2.64
N ILE A 59 -12.23 -5.23 -3.83
CA ILE A 59 -12.56 -6.61 -4.16
C ILE A 59 -11.27 -7.33 -4.48
N GLY A 60 -10.99 -8.44 -3.80
CA GLY A 60 -9.87 -9.33 -4.09
C GLY A 60 -10.35 -10.56 -4.85
N LEU A 61 -9.58 -10.98 -5.84
CA LEU A 61 -9.86 -12.15 -6.65
C LEU A 61 -8.70 -13.15 -6.57
N ASN A 62 -9.03 -14.40 -6.24
CA ASN A 62 -8.18 -15.57 -6.43
C ASN A 62 -8.71 -16.37 -7.62
N ALA A 63 -8.01 -16.33 -8.74
CA ALA A 63 -8.42 -17.03 -9.97
C ALA A 63 -7.20 -17.56 -10.75
N GLY A 64 -6.15 -17.97 -10.02
CA GLY A 64 -4.92 -18.52 -10.59
C GLY A 64 -3.92 -17.47 -11.03
N PRO A 65 -2.78 -17.90 -11.62
CA PRO A 65 -1.59 -17.08 -11.80
C PRO A 65 -1.53 -16.34 -13.16
N GLU A 66 -2.65 -16.12 -13.81
CA GLU A 66 -2.69 -15.45 -15.13
C GLU A 66 -2.16 -14.01 -15.09
N PHE A 67 -2.54 -13.27 -14.04
CA PHE A 67 -2.10 -11.89 -13.83
C PHE A 67 -1.43 -11.74 -12.47
N HIS A 68 -0.45 -10.83 -12.41
CA HIS A 68 0.31 -10.53 -11.20
C HIS A 68 0.21 -9.05 -10.86
N LEU A 69 0.09 -8.77 -9.56
CA LEU A 69 0.19 -7.41 -9.04
C LEU A 69 1.61 -6.85 -9.28
N ASN A 70 1.69 -5.58 -9.57
CA ASN A 70 2.96 -4.87 -9.77
C ASN A 70 2.86 -3.43 -9.26
N GLU A 71 3.92 -2.68 -9.42
CA GLU A 71 4.07 -1.31 -8.92
C GLU A 71 3.27 -0.25 -9.70
N ALA A 72 2.56 -0.64 -10.77
CA ALA A 72 1.65 0.26 -11.47
C ALA A 72 0.40 0.60 -10.64
N PHE A 73 0.14 -0.15 -9.59
CA PHE A 73 -0.85 0.12 -8.56
C PHE A 73 -0.16 0.21 -7.20
N SER A 74 -0.61 1.10 -6.34
CA SER A 74 -0.23 1.13 -4.92
C SER A 74 -1.36 1.69 -4.06
N PHE A 75 -1.46 1.19 -2.84
CA PHE A 75 -2.17 1.91 -1.80
C PHE A 75 -1.28 3.04 -1.26
N TYR A 76 -1.82 4.23 -1.20
CA TYR A 76 -1.15 5.40 -0.63
C TYR A 76 -1.58 5.54 0.84
N LEU A 77 -0.73 5.10 1.75
CA LEU A 77 -0.99 5.14 3.19
C LEU A 77 -0.40 6.42 3.78
N ARG A 78 -1.28 7.38 4.05
CA ARG A 78 -0.91 8.63 4.70
C ARG A 78 -0.83 8.42 6.20
N VAL A 79 0.31 8.79 6.78
CA VAL A 79 0.62 8.62 8.22
C VAL A 79 1.12 9.94 8.80
N GLU A 80 1.27 10.00 10.13
CA GLU A 80 1.77 11.17 10.83
C GLU A 80 3.05 10.85 11.63
N GLY A 81 4.10 11.62 11.37
CA GLY A 81 5.37 11.51 12.10
C GLY A 81 6.15 10.23 11.84
N GLN A 82 7.34 10.18 12.42
CA GLN A 82 8.27 9.07 12.21
C GLN A 82 7.79 7.76 12.84
N ASP A 83 7.14 7.83 14.01
CA ASP A 83 6.69 6.62 14.71
C ASP A 83 5.67 5.82 13.90
N GLU A 84 4.74 6.49 13.22
CA GLU A 84 3.80 5.81 12.34
C GLU A 84 4.46 5.32 11.04
N VAL A 85 5.39 6.09 10.47
CA VAL A 85 6.20 5.61 9.33
C VAL A 85 6.88 4.30 9.70
N ASP A 86 7.60 4.26 10.82
CA ASP A 86 8.33 3.08 11.27
C ASP A 86 7.39 1.90 11.51
N HIS A 87 6.27 2.13 12.20
CA HIS A 87 5.28 1.10 12.51
C HIS A 87 4.72 0.42 11.26
N TYR A 88 4.19 1.20 10.30
CA TYR A 88 3.59 0.61 9.10
C TYR A 88 4.62 0.08 8.13
N TRP A 89 5.79 0.71 8.04
CA TRP A 89 6.89 0.19 7.24
C TRP A 89 7.32 -1.20 7.69
N ASP A 90 7.50 -1.38 9.00
CA ASP A 90 7.92 -2.65 9.58
C ASP A 90 6.86 -3.74 9.36
N ILE A 91 5.57 -3.42 9.51
CA ILE A 91 4.46 -4.36 9.26
C ILE A 91 4.43 -4.77 7.78
N LEU A 92 4.49 -3.81 6.87
CA LEU A 92 4.31 -4.06 5.44
C LEU A 92 5.52 -4.75 4.80
N THR A 93 6.74 -4.52 5.31
CA THR A 93 7.95 -5.15 4.77
C THR A 93 8.33 -6.46 5.45
N ALA A 94 7.59 -6.88 6.49
CA ALA A 94 7.85 -8.13 7.20
C ALA A 94 7.51 -9.38 6.36
N ASP A 95 8.06 -10.52 6.78
CA ASP A 95 7.67 -11.88 6.36
C ASP A 95 7.64 -12.14 4.85
N GLY A 96 8.52 -11.53 4.09
CA GLY A 96 8.58 -11.65 2.63
C GLY A 96 8.13 -10.40 1.89
N GLY A 97 7.77 -9.33 2.61
CA GLY A 97 7.63 -8.00 2.04
C GLY A 97 9.00 -7.42 1.63
N GLU A 98 8.98 -6.41 0.79
CA GLU A 98 10.18 -5.83 0.21
C GLU A 98 10.19 -4.30 0.39
N PRO A 99 11.24 -3.72 0.98
CA PRO A 99 11.43 -2.28 0.95
C PRO A 99 11.72 -1.80 -0.48
N GLY A 100 11.17 -0.67 -0.84
CA GLY A 100 11.41 0.00 -2.12
C GLY A 100 11.94 1.43 -1.91
N PRO A 101 12.11 2.20 -2.99
CA PRO A 101 12.57 3.58 -2.93
C PRO A 101 11.46 4.56 -2.56
N CYS A 102 11.84 5.70 -1.99
CA CYS A 102 10.97 6.88 -1.83
C CYS A 102 9.68 6.63 -1.04
N GLY A 103 9.73 5.80 0.00
CA GLY A 103 8.56 5.42 0.79
C GLY A 103 7.69 4.33 0.18
N TRP A 104 8.06 3.80 -0.97
CA TRP A 104 7.42 2.64 -1.57
C TRP A 104 7.89 1.34 -0.92
N CYS A 105 6.97 0.41 -0.78
CA CYS A 105 7.29 -0.97 -0.38
C CYS A 105 6.26 -1.93 -0.99
N LYS A 106 6.56 -3.21 -0.88
CA LYS A 106 5.66 -4.29 -1.31
C LYS A 106 5.40 -5.19 -0.12
N ASP A 107 4.15 -5.54 0.12
CA ASP A 107 3.84 -6.48 1.19
C ASP A 107 4.06 -7.94 0.75
N LYS A 108 3.98 -8.85 1.71
CA LYS A 108 4.18 -10.29 1.46
C LYS A 108 3.15 -10.94 0.52
N TYR A 109 2.09 -10.22 0.17
CA TYR A 109 1.06 -10.66 -0.78
C TYR A 109 1.28 -10.09 -2.19
N GLY A 110 2.32 -9.29 -2.38
CA GLY A 110 2.67 -8.66 -3.66
C GLY A 110 1.98 -7.33 -3.93
N VAL A 111 1.25 -6.78 -2.97
CA VAL A 111 0.61 -5.47 -3.11
C VAL A 111 1.62 -4.37 -2.78
N SER A 112 1.72 -3.38 -3.67
CA SER A 112 2.57 -2.22 -3.48
C SER A 112 1.88 -1.16 -2.62
N TRP A 113 2.67 -0.52 -1.76
CA TRP A 113 2.26 0.53 -0.85
C TRP A 113 3.20 1.72 -0.94
N GLN A 114 2.68 2.89 -0.63
CA GLN A 114 3.46 4.06 -0.30
C GLN A 114 3.16 4.43 1.15
N VAL A 115 4.18 4.47 2.01
CA VAL A 115 4.05 4.93 3.40
C VAL A 115 4.52 6.37 3.44
N VAL A 116 3.57 7.30 3.50
CA VAL A 116 3.80 8.73 3.27
C VAL A 116 3.43 9.52 4.52
N PRO A 117 4.41 10.04 5.25
CA PRO A 117 4.11 10.95 6.35
C PRO A 117 3.58 12.28 5.83
N ARG A 118 2.67 12.91 6.57
CA ARG A 118 2.15 14.24 6.24
C ARG A 118 3.27 15.26 6.05
N GLU A 119 4.33 15.15 6.80
CA GLU A 119 5.52 16.00 6.71
C GLU A 119 6.17 15.94 5.32
N LEU A 120 6.18 14.77 4.67
CA LEU A 120 6.67 14.66 3.29
C LEU A 120 5.83 15.50 2.32
N GLU A 121 4.50 15.41 2.43
CA GLU A 121 3.60 16.21 1.60
C GLU A 121 3.79 17.70 1.83
N GLU A 122 3.94 18.13 3.10
CA GLU A 122 4.12 19.50 3.48
C GLU A 122 5.48 20.07 3.03
N LEU A 123 6.57 19.33 3.25
CA LEU A 123 7.93 19.77 2.96
C LEU A 123 8.25 19.74 1.45
N CYS A 124 7.76 18.76 0.71
CA CYS A 124 7.88 18.75 -0.75
C CYS A 124 6.91 19.73 -1.42
N GLY A 125 5.75 19.94 -0.83
CA GLY A 125 4.74 20.89 -1.28
C GLY A 125 4.40 20.74 -2.75
N ASP A 126 4.35 21.87 -3.45
CA ASP A 126 4.13 21.95 -4.90
C ASP A 126 5.43 21.97 -5.72
N TYR A 127 6.56 21.70 -5.10
CA TYR A 127 7.90 21.69 -5.70
C TYR A 127 8.39 23.03 -6.27
N THR A 128 7.75 24.15 -5.94
CA THR A 128 8.06 25.46 -6.55
C THR A 128 9.21 26.18 -5.90
N THR A 129 9.42 26.01 -4.59
CA THR A 129 10.50 26.67 -3.86
C THR A 129 11.78 25.83 -3.85
N GLU A 130 12.94 26.50 -3.66
CA GLU A 130 14.22 25.79 -3.48
C GLU A 130 14.19 24.85 -2.26
N ALA A 131 13.51 25.26 -1.18
CA ALA A 131 13.37 24.43 0.02
C ALA A 131 12.56 23.16 -0.27
N ASN A 132 11.41 23.26 -0.96
CA ASN A 132 10.62 22.10 -1.40
C ASN A 132 11.47 21.17 -2.29
N GLN A 133 12.22 21.71 -3.22
CA GLN A 133 13.07 20.92 -4.12
C GLN A 133 14.21 20.23 -3.38
N ARG A 134 14.80 20.85 -2.34
CA ARG A 134 15.80 20.18 -1.51
C ARG A 134 15.19 18.97 -0.77
N ALA A 135 14.04 19.14 -0.15
CA ALA A 135 13.33 18.05 0.53
C ALA A 135 13.00 16.91 -0.46
N CYS A 136 12.48 17.24 -1.63
CA CYS A 136 12.17 16.26 -2.67
C CYS A 136 13.41 15.50 -3.14
N ARG A 137 14.54 16.18 -3.38
CA ARG A 137 15.80 15.51 -3.74
C ARG A 137 16.31 14.60 -2.63
N ALA A 138 16.13 14.97 -1.36
CA ALA A 138 16.46 14.10 -0.24
C ALA A 138 15.58 12.85 -0.23
N MET A 139 14.27 13.00 -0.39
CA MET A 139 13.30 11.89 -0.48
C MET A 139 13.68 10.89 -1.57
N LEU A 140 14.11 11.34 -2.75
CA LEU A 140 14.50 10.47 -3.86
C LEU A 140 15.68 9.54 -3.54
N LYS A 141 16.44 9.82 -2.49
CA LYS A 141 17.57 8.99 -2.02
C LYS A 141 17.21 8.06 -0.86
N MET A 142 15.98 8.15 -0.36
CA MET A 142 15.50 7.34 0.76
C MET A 142 14.88 6.02 0.28
N SER A 143 14.84 5.05 1.17
CA SER A 143 13.93 3.91 1.11
C SER A 143 12.75 4.19 2.04
N LYS A 144 12.82 3.84 3.31
CA LYS A 144 11.88 4.34 4.32
C LYS A 144 12.05 5.86 4.48
N ILE A 145 10.96 6.58 4.58
CA ILE A 145 11.01 8.03 4.76
C ILE A 145 11.55 8.37 6.15
N ASP A 146 12.53 9.25 6.19
CA ASP A 146 13.11 9.83 7.40
C ASP A 146 12.70 11.30 7.50
N VAL A 147 11.75 11.57 8.39
CA VAL A 147 11.16 12.91 8.57
C VAL A 147 12.20 13.94 9.00
N ALA A 148 13.16 13.55 9.85
CA ALA A 148 14.21 14.46 10.32
C ALA A 148 15.16 14.85 9.18
N GLN A 149 15.55 13.90 8.33
CA GLN A 149 16.37 14.19 7.15
C GLN A 149 15.62 15.04 6.11
N LEU A 150 14.31 14.85 5.94
CA LEU A 150 13.50 15.71 5.09
C LEU A 150 13.51 17.16 5.60
N GLN A 151 13.31 17.35 6.89
CA GLN A 151 13.31 18.66 7.51
C GLN A 151 14.67 19.36 7.39
N ALA A 152 15.77 18.64 7.70
CA ALA A 152 17.13 19.18 7.55
C ALA A 152 17.40 19.62 6.11
N ALA A 153 17.04 18.79 5.12
CA ALA A 153 17.19 19.13 3.71
C ALA A 153 16.34 20.37 3.31
N TYR A 154 15.12 20.46 3.82
CA TYR A 154 14.26 21.63 3.60
C TYR A 154 14.90 22.90 4.14
N ASP A 155 15.45 22.84 5.34
CA ASP A 155 16.11 23.96 6.03
C ASP A 155 17.48 24.32 5.41
N GLY A 156 18.05 23.45 4.59
CA GLY A 156 19.34 23.66 3.93
C GLY A 156 20.56 23.29 4.77
N GLU A 157 20.38 22.37 5.69
CA GLU A 157 21.42 21.83 6.57
C GLU A 157 22.16 20.62 5.97
#